data_74f6e983fb8058a15b9526fd62aea09e
#
_entry.id   74f6e983fb8058a15b9526fd62aea09e
#
_cell.length_a   1.000
_cell.length_b   1.000
_cell.length_c   1.000
_cell.angle_alpha   90.00
_cell.angle_beta   90.00
_cell.angle_gamma   90.00
#
_symmetry.space_group_name_H-M   'P 1'
#
loop_
_entity.id
_entity.type
_entity.pdbx_description
1 polymer ?
#
loop_
_entity_poly.entity_id
_entity_poly.type
_entity_poly.pdbx_seq_one_letter_code
_entity_poly.pdbx_strand_id
1 'polypeptide(L)'
;MHAFMKLLKNSPAGPVFNPWHDRDPGHDASPGAPAVRREQLASYMAERQKATVILLAEALGYQGGHFSGIAMTSERLLLGHLRHKGLGPEMVFAGQARRTSLEDLRPGGFTEPTATIVWGAMHELGIDTRQVILWNAFPWHPYKPDKGYLSNRTPGDEEVLLGEPVLRALMAYVSGARVLAVGQKSAALLAAMGITAPALRHPANGGAGMFRAQFAQIMKKGRKVLR
;
A
#
# COMPACT_ATOMS: atom_id res chain seq x y z
N MET A 1 -10.47 12.39 -5.55
CA MET A 1 -10.70 10.95 -5.82
C MET A 1 -10.78 10.64 -7.31
N HIS A 2 -11.69 11.22 -8.09
CA HIS A 2 -11.87 10.84 -9.51
C HIS A 2 -10.59 11.00 -10.35
N ALA A 3 -9.90 12.15 -10.25
CA ALA A 3 -8.64 12.38 -10.96
C ALA A 3 -7.54 11.36 -10.58
N PHE A 4 -7.39 11.07 -9.28
CA PHE A 4 -6.46 10.07 -8.77
C PHE A 4 -6.75 8.67 -9.37
N MET A 5 -8.02 8.21 -9.31
CA MET A 5 -8.40 6.90 -9.86
C MET A 5 -8.20 6.83 -11.38
N LYS A 6 -8.39 7.94 -12.09
CA LYS A 6 -8.14 8.01 -13.54
C LYS A 6 -6.66 7.84 -13.88
N LEU A 7 -5.75 8.43 -13.08
CA LEU A 7 -4.31 8.30 -13.30
C LEU A 7 -3.82 6.85 -13.09
N LEU A 8 -4.41 6.09 -12.15
CA LEU A 8 -4.06 4.69 -11.93
C LEU A 8 -4.29 3.80 -13.15
N LYS A 9 -5.15 4.21 -14.07
CA LYS A 9 -5.42 3.47 -15.31
C LYS A 9 -4.20 3.40 -16.23
N ASN A 10 -3.31 4.37 -16.16
CA ASN A 10 -2.19 4.54 -17.08
C ASN A 10 -0.91 3.91 -16.51
N SER A 11 -0.91 2.58 -16.30
CA SER A 11 0.32 1.88 -15.96
C SER A 11 1.33 1.94 -17.11
N PRO A 12 2.65 1.96 -16.82
CA PRO A 12 3.66 1.88 -17.88
C PRO A 12 3.58 0.54 -18.64
N ALA A 13 4.04 0.56 -19.88
CA ALA A 13 4.21 -0.65 -20.68
C ALA A 13 5.32 -1.55 -20.09
N GLY A 14 5.31 -2.86 -20.43
CA GLY A 14 6.32 -3.81 -19.99
C GLY A 14 5.84 -4.73 -18.88
N PRO A 15 6.77 -5.33 -18.08
CA PRO A 15 6.42 -6.31 -17.05
C PRO A 15 5.88 -5.64 -15.79
N VAL A 16 4.72 -5.01 -15.93
CA VAL A 16 3.99 -4.30 -14.89
C VAL A 16 2.54 -4.75 -14.92
N PHE A 17 2.01 -5.15 -13.77
CA PHE A 17 0.61 -5.50 -13.58
C PHE A 17 -0.13 -4.36 -12.89
N ASN A 18 -1.27 -3.97 -13.44
CA ASN A 18 -2.14 -2.97 -12.86
C ASN A 18 -3.30 -3.62 -12.12
N PRO A 19 -3.28 -3.74 -10.79
CA PRO A 19 -4.28 -4.49 -10.05
C PRO A 19 -5.70 -3.96 -10.21
N TRP A 20 -5.84 -2.71 -10.58
CA TRP A 20 -7.15 -2.06 -10.73
C TRP A 20 -7.74 -2.16 -12.14
N HIS A 21 -6.94 -2.57 -13.13
CA HIS A 21 -7.36 -2.63 -14.54
C HIS A 21 -7.04 -3.96 -15.21
N ASP A 22 -5.94 -4.61 -14.83
CA ASP A 22 -5.54 -5.86 -15.42
C ASP A 22 -6.16 -7.05 -14.68
N ARG A 23 -6.43 -8.10 -15.45
CA ARG A 23 -6.81 -9.41 -14.93
C ARG A 23 -5.57 -10.31 -14.86
N ASP A 24 -5.47 -11.08 -13.79
CA ASP A 24 -4.54 -12.20 -13.66
C ASP A 24 -5.31 -13.53 -13.89
N PRO A 25 -5.34 -14.07 -15.13
CA PRO A 25 -6.18 -15.23 -15.44
C PRO A 25 -5.80 -16.50 -14.65
N GLY A 26 -4.53 -16.58 -14.21
CA GLY A 26 -4.03 -17.73 -13.46
C GLY A 26 -4.32 -17.68 -11.97
N HIS A 27 -4.62 -16.49 -11.43
CA HIS A 27 -4.69 -16.33 -9.97
C HIS A 27 -5.91 -15.54 -9.48
N ASP A 28 -6.60 -14.79 -10.34
CA ASP A 28 -7.83 -14.07 -10.00
C ASP A 28 -9.03 -15.03 -9.92
N ALA A 29 -9.80 -14.95 -8.85
CA ALA A 29 -11.00 -15.76 -8.61
C ALA A 29 -12.09 -15.55 -9.66
N SER A 30 -12.12 -14.37 -10.31
CA SER A 30 -13.11 -14.08 -11.36
C SER A 30 -12.62 -12.97 -12.29
N PRO A 31 -13.22 -12.83 -13.48
CA PRO A 31 -12.98 -11.69 -14.36
C PRO A 31 -13.28 -10.33 -13.72
N GLY A 32 -14.11 -10.31 -12.67
CA GLY A 32 -14.47 -9.11 -11.92
C GLY A 32 -13.44 -8.66 -10.87
N ALA A 33 -12.36 -9.41 -10.64
CA ALA A 33 -11.37 -9.09 -9.61
C ALA A 33 -10.80 -7.66 -9.69
N PRO A 34 -10.46 -7.09 -10.86
CA PRO A 34 -10.01 -5.70 -10.95
C PRO A 34 -11.07 -4.69 -10.46
N ALA A 35 -12.35 -4.95 -10.71
CA ALA A 35 -13.43 -4.09 -10.22
C ALA A 35 -13.53 -4.14 -8.69
N VAL A 36 -13.43 -5.32 -8.10
CA VAL A 36 -13.39 -5.49 -6.64
C VAL A 36 -12.24 -4.72 -6.02
N ARG A 37 -11.03 -4.82 -6.60
CA ARG A 37 -9.84 -4.07 -6.13
C ARG A 37 -10.04 -2.55 -6.21
N ARG A 38 -10.68 -2.05 -7.28
CA ARG A 38 -11.03 -0.62 -7.38
C ARG A 38 -12.02 -0.17 -6.31
N GLU A 39 -13.05 -0.96 -6.05
CA GLU A 39 -14.06 -0.66 -5.02
C GLU A 39 -13.45 -0.68 -3.62
N GLN A 40 -12.59 -1.64 -3.32
CA GLN A 40 -11.85 -1.71 -2.05
C GLN A 40 -10.92 -0.50 -1.87
N LEU A 41 -10.16 -0.11 -2.92
CA LEU A 41 -9.35 1.09 -2.87
C LEU A 41 -10.21 2.35 -2.68
N ALA A 42 -11.34 2.45 -3.36
CA ALA A 42 -12.24 3.60 -3.23
C ALA A 42 -12.80 3.72 -1.80
N SER A 43 -13.23 2.60 -1.20
CA SER A 43 -13.70 2.55 0.19
C SER A 43 -12.60 2.94 1.17
N TYR A 44 -11.40 2.38 0.99
CA TYR A 44 -10.22 2.70 1.80
C TYR A 44 -9.88 4.20 1.76
N MET A 45 -9.88 4.79 0.57
CA MET A 45 -9.55 6.21 0.37
C MET A 45 -10.63 7.15 0.88
N ALA A 46 -11.92 6.78 0.70
CA ALA A 46 -13.05 7.60 1.16
C ALA A 46 -13.01 7.87 2.67
N GLU A 47 -12.56 6.89 3.46
CA GLU A 47 -12.42 7.01 4.91
C GLU A 47 -11.17 7.78 5.37
N ARG A 48 -10.26 8.13 4.43
CA ARG A 48 -8.97 8.78 4.72
C ARG A 48 -8.80 10.17 4.12
N GLN A 49 -9.89 10.84 3.81
CA GLN A 49 -9.85 12.22 3.27
C GLN A 49 -9.22 13.23 4.25
N LYS A 50 -9.23 12.92 5.53
CA LYS A 50 -8.62 13.72 6.61
C LYS A 50 -7.34 13.08 7.16
N ALA A 51 -6.72 12.16 6.41
CA ALA A 51 -5.47 11.56 6.84
C ALA A 51 -4.37 12.62 6.99
N THR A 52 -3.57 12.47 8.02
CA THR A 52 -2.48 13.40 8.36
C THR A 52 -1.10 12.85 8.01
N VAL A 53 -1.04 11.56 7.63
CA VAL A 53 0.21 10.87 7.29
C VAL A 53 0.01 10.02 6.04
N ILE A 54 0.98 10.06 5.13
CA ILE A 54 1.16 9.10 4.04
C ILE A 54 2.42 8.30 4.34
N LEU A 55 2.30 6.97 4.53
CA LEU A 55 3.44 6.06 4.54
C LEU A 55 3.69 5.61 3.10
N LEU A 56 4.82 6.02 2.52
CA LEU A 56 5.18 5.74 1.13
C LEU A 56 6.26 4.67 1.06
N ALA A 57 5.93 3.49 0.51
CA ALA A 57 6.88 2.44 0.17
C ALA A 57 7.30 2.52 -1.31
N GLU A 58 8.19 1.62 -1.77
CA GLU A 58 8.77 1.66 -3.11
C GLU A 58 7.75 1.27 -4.18
N ALA A 59 7.32 0.02 -4.19
CA ALA A 59 6.46 -0.55 -5.22
C ALA A 59 5.44 -1.51 -4.66
N LEU A 60 4.35 -1.70 -5.39
CA LEU A 60 3.33 -2.68 -5.04
C LEU A 60 3.87 -4.11 -5.26
N GLY A 61 3.54 -5.03 -4.37
CA GLY A 61 3.95 -6.42 -4.44
C GLY A 61 2.81 -7.41 -4.64
N TYR A 62 3.14 -8.61 -5.21
CA TYR A 62 2.14 -9.64 -5.45
C TYR A 62 1.49 -10.19 -4.17
N GLN A 63 2.22 -10.20 -3.06
CA GLN A 63 1.71 -10.72 -1.79
C GLN A 63 0.72 -9.77 -1.10
N GLY A 64 0.61 -8.53 -1.54
CA GLY A 64 -0.22 -7.49 -0.96
C GLY A 64 -1.18 -6.87 -1.95
N GLY A 65 -0.84 -5.69 -2.42
CA GLY A 65 -1.72 -4.86 -3.24
C GLY A 65 -2.14 -5.45 -4.58
N HIS A 66 -1.41 -6.43 -5.12
CA HIS A 66 -1.84 -7.17 -6.32
C HIS A 66 -3.25 -7.75 -6.14
N PHE A 67 -3.52 -8.39 -4.99
CA PHE A 67 -4.83 -8.99 -4.71
C PHE A 67 -5.74 -8.11 -3.84
N SER A 68 -5.19 -7.35 -2.90
CA SER A 68 -6.02 -6.48 -2.05
C SER A 68 -6.50 -5.20 -2.76
N GLY A 69 -5.75 -4.72 -3.75
CA GLY A 69 -5.91 -3.40 -4.35
C GLY A 69 -5.44 -2.24 -3.46
N ILE A 70 -4.83 -2.53 -2.30
CA ILE A 70 -4.40 -1.53 -1.32
C ILE A 70 -2.93 -1.74 -0.98
N ALA A 71 -2.12 -0.70 -1.07
CA ALA A 71 -0.69 -0.76 -0.79
C ALA A 71 -0.40 -1.24 0.63
N MET A 72 0.66 -2.03 0.81
CA MET A 72 1.08 -2.59 2.10
C MET A 72 -0.09 -3.22 2.89
N THR A 73 -1.03 -3.87 2.17
CA THR A 73 -2.21 -4.52 2.76
C THR A 73 -2.41 -5.87 2.10
N SER A 74 -2.36 -6.94 2.88
CA SER A 74 -2.54 -8.29 2.36
C SER A 74 -4.02 -8.67 2.27
N GLU A 75 -4.35 -9.52 1.30
CA GLU A 75 -5.70 -10.10 1.20
C GLU A 75 -6.06 -10.89 2.47
N ARG A 76 -5.06 -11.57 3.09
CA ARG A 76 -5.24 -12.28 4.37
C ARG A 76 -5.75 -11.37 5.50
N LEU A 77 -5.30 -10.11 5.55
CA LEU A 77 -5.82 -9.12 6.49
C LEU A 77 -7.28 -8.77 6.18
N LEU A 78 -7.59 -8.50 4.91
CA LEU A 78 -8.93 -8.16 4.45
C LEU A 78 -9.95 -9.26 4.72
N LEU A 79 -9.52 -10.53 4.62
CA LEU A 79 -10.38 -11.70 4.90
C LEU A 79 -10.50 -12.05 6.40
N GLY A 80 -9.86 -11.26 7.29
CA GLY A 80 -9.96 -11.44 8.73
C GLY A 80 -9.09 -12.56 9.32
N HIS A 81 -8.21 -13.18 8.53
CA HIS A 81 -7.34 -14.28 8.98
C HIS A 81 -6.14 -13.83 9.84
N LEU A 82 -6.07 -12.53 10.19
CA LEU A 82 -5.08 -11.98 11.12
C LEU A 82 -5.67 -11.49 12.45
N ARG A 83 -6.95 -11.81 12.73
CA ARG A 83 -7.63 -11.41 13.98
C ARG A 83 -6.93 -11.93 15.24
N HIS A 84 -6.29 -13.10 15.17
CA HIS A 84 -5.47 -13.64 16.25
C HIS A 84 -4.23 -12.78 16.61
N LYS A 85 -3.89 -11.80 15.74
CA LYS A 85 -2.85 -10.77 15.97
C LYS A 85 -3.44 -9.39 16.29
N GLY A 86 -4.74 -9.31 16.56
CA GLY A 86 -5.43 -8.04 16.76
C GLY A 86 -5.64 -7.24 15.47
N LEU A 87 -5.47 -7.85 14.29
CA LEU A 87 -5.57 -7.18 13.01
C LEU A 87 -6.79 -7.67 12.23
N GLY A 88 -7.76 -6.81 11.99
CA GLY A 88 -8.98 -7.13 11.28
C GLY A 88 -9.26 -6.20 10.09
N PRO A 89 -10.13 -6.62 9.16
CA PRO A 89 -10.50 -5.84 7.97
C PRO A 89 -11.11 -4.48 8.32
N GLU A 90 -11.77 -4.36 9.46
CA GLU A 90 -12.34 -3.10 9.96
C GLU A 90 -11.30 -2.01 10.20
N MET A 91 -10.03 -2.37 10.39
CA MET A 91 -8.92 -1.41 10.45
C MET A 91 -8.63 -0.80 9.08
N VAL A 92 -8.95 -1.52 8.00
CA VAL A 92 -8.66 -1.09 6.62
C VAL A 92 -9.77 -0.19 6.11
N PHE A 93 -11.02 -0.66 6.14
CA PHE A 93 -12.24 0.14 5.84
C PHE A 93 -13.47 -0.53 6.45
N ALA A 94 -14.55 0.23 6.60
CA ALA A 94 -15.77 -0.25 7.29
C ALA A 94 -16.63 -1.21 6.45
N GLY A 95 -16.45 -1.26 5.14
CA GLY A 95 -17.22 -2.13 4.25
C GLY A 95 -16.80 -3.60 4.31
N GLN A 96 -17.58 -4.46 3.67
CA GLN A 96 -17.22 -5.87 3.52
C GLN A 96 -16.08 -6.01 2.50
N ALA A 97 -14.94 -6.51 2.95
CA ALA A 97 -13.84 -6.89 2.08
C ALA A 97 -14.19 -8.19 1.30
N ARG A 98 -13.75 -8.25 0.07
CA ARG A 98 -13.99 -9.39 -0.82
C ARG A 98 -12.68 -9.98 -1.30
N ARG A 99 -12.67 -11.30 -1.45
CA ARG A 99 -11.58 -12.07 -2.04
C ARG A 99 -11.44 -11.73 -3.53
N THR A 100 -10.23 -11.65 -4.01
CA THR A 100 -9.91 -11.50 -5.44
C THR A 100 -9.02 -12.61 -5.97
N SER A 101 -8.28 -13.31 -5.09
CA SER A 101 -7.45 -14.47 -5.48
C SER A 101 -8.25 -15.78 -5.51
N LEU A 102 -7.80 -16.74 -6.31
CA LEU A 102 -8.29 -18.12 -6.25
C LEU A 102 -8.09 -18.71 -4.86
N GLU A 103 -9.16 -19.24 -4.27
CA GLU A 103 -9.15 -19.78 -2.91
C GLU A 103 -8.27 -21.02 -2.79
N ASP A 104 -8.31 -21.90 -3.78
CA ASP A 104 -7.52 -23.14 -3.81
C ASP A 104 -6.01 -22.87 -3.76
N LEU A 105 -5.56 -21.73 -4.29
CA LEU A 105 -4.14 -21.34 -4.23
C LEU A 105 -3.72 -20.89 -2.84
N ARG A 106 -4.58 -20.16 -2.16
CA ARG A 106 -4.32 -19.60 -0.82
C ARG A 106 -5.63 -19.49 -0.03
N PRO A 107 -6.09 -20.53 0.64
CA PRO A 107 -7.37 -20.51 1.38
C PRO A 107 -7.52 -19.35 2.36
N GLY A 108 -6.44 -18.95 3.03
CA GLY A 108 -6.41 -17.80 3.92
C GLY A 108 -6.09 -16.45 3.24
N GLY A 109 -6.05 -16.39 1.92
CA GLY A 109 -5.58 -15.22 1.17
C GLY A 109 -4.06 -15.05 1.19
N PHE A 110 -3.54 -14.26 0.24
CA PHE A 110 -2.11 -13.96 0.16
C PHE A 110 -1.66 -13.14 1.37
N THR A 111 -0.42 -13.37 1.84
CA THR A 111 0.15 -12.74 3.04
C THR A 111 1.37 -11.91 2.67
N GLU A 112 1.36 -10.64 3.06
CA GLU A 112 2.49 -9.72 2.94
C GLU A 112 3.11 -9.46 4.31
N PRO A 113 4.37 -9.88 4.56
CA PRO A 113 5.02 -9.65 5.86
C PRO A 113 5.12 -8.17 6.24
N THR A 114 5.45 -7.31 5.27
CA THR A 114 5.51 -5.84 5.48
C THR A 114 4.16 -5.28 5.94
N ALA A 115 3.06 -5.72 5.30
CA ALA A 115 1.72 -5.33 5.71
C ALA A 115 1.44 -5.68 7.18
N THR A 116 1.73 -6.91 7.59
CA THR A 116 1.52 -7.36 8.98
C THR A 116 2.29 -6.49 9.98
N ILE A 117 3.53 -6.09 9.63
CA ILE A 117 4.35 -5.24 10.52
C ILE A 117 3.80 -3.82 10.58
N VAL A 118 3.40 -3.24 9.45
CA VAL A 118 2.90 -1.85 9.39
C VAL A 118 1.56 -1.73 10.11
N TRP A 119 0.61 -2.62 9.81
CA TRP A 119 -0.70 -2.64 10.49
C TRP A 119 -0.57 -2.96 11.98
N GLY A 120 0.33 -3.90 12.33
CA GLY A 120 0.65 -4.22 13.73
C GLY A 120 1.22 -3.03 14.48
N ALA A 121 2.12 -2.26 13.88
CA ALA A 121 2.68 -1.06 14.51
C ALA A 121 1.61 0.01 14.76
N MET A 122 0.68 0.22 13.81
CA MET A 122 -0.44 1.15 14.04
C MET A 122 -1.34 0.67 15.19
N HIS A 123 -1.65 -0.62 15.24
CA HIS A 123 -2.46 -1.23 16.30
C HIS A 123 -1.79 -1.09 17.67
N GLU A 124 -0.53 -1.52 17.80
CA GLU A 124 0.26 -1.47 19.05
C GLU A 124 0.42 -0.04 19.58
N LEU A 125 0.47 0.96 18.70
CA LEU A 125 0.60 2.37 19.07
C LEU A 125 -0.74 3.07 19.31
N GLY A 126 -1.88 2.38 19.16
CA GLY A 126 -3.22 2.96 19.28
C GLY A 126 -3.45 4.10 18.28
N ILE A 127 -2.89 3.98 17.08
CA ILE A 127 -3.07 4.98 16.02
C ILE A 127 -4.40 4.70 15.33
N ASP A 128 -5.25 5.74 15.20
CA ASP A 128 -6.40 5.67 14.31
C ASP A 128 -5.92 5.45 12.88
N THR A 129 -6.20 4.28 12.33
CA THR A 129 -5.74 3.89 10.99
C THR A 129 -6.30 4.77 9.87
N ARG A 130 -7.39 5.53 10.12
CA ARG A 130 -7.94 6.52 9.19
C ARG A 130 -7.06 7.76 9.06
N GLN A 131 -6.16 7.99 10.02
CA GLN A 131 -5.17 9.07 9.96
C GLN A 131 -3.97 8.74 9.07
N VAL A 132 -3.85 7.50 8.59
CA VAL A 132 -2.70 7.04 7.83
C VAL A 132 -3.13 6.45 6.48
N ILE A 133 -2.55 6.97 5.40
CA ILE A 133 -2.62 6.35 4.08
C ILE A 133 -1.35 5.56 3.83
N LEU A 134 -1.50 4.30 3.45
CA LEU A 134 -0.43 3.44 2.95
C LEU A 134 -0.41 3.55 1.43
N TRP A 135 0.74 3.89 0.84
CA TRP A 135 0.87 4.05 -0.60
C TRP A 135 2.25 3.60 -1.10
N ASN A 136 2.38 3.45 -2.43
CA ASN A 136 3.65 3.15 -3.08
C ASN A 136 4.03 4.26 -4.06
N ALA A 137 5.31 4.54 -4.16
CA ALA A 137 5.86 5.50 -5.11
C ALA A 137 5.63 5.02 -6.55
N PHE A 138 5.87 3.74 -6.80
CA PHE A 138 5.42 3.03 -7.99
C PHE A 138 4.14 2.27 -7.64
N PRO A 139 2.96 2.79 -7.98
CA PRO A 139 1.69 2.25 -7.47
C PRO A 139 1.30 0.91 -8.08
N TRP A 140 1.86 0.53 -9.23
CA TRP A 140 1.62 -0.73 -9.92
C TRP A 140 2.58 -1.82 -9.44
N HIS A 141 2.30 -3.09 -9.85
CA HIS A 141 3.12 -4.23 -9.45
C HIS A 141 4.13 -4.60 -10.53
N PRO A 142 5.44 -4.33 -10.34
CA PRO A 142 6.50 -4.76 -11.24
C PRO A 142 6.85 -6.23 -10.97
N TYR A 143 6.75 -7.08 -11.98
CA TYR A 143 7.04 -8.51 -11.87
C TYR A 143 8.21 -8.96 -12.78
N LYS A 144 8.75 -10.14 -12.52
CA LYS A 144 9.80 -10.75 -13.37
C LYS A 144 9.14 -11.51 -14.52
N PRO A 145 9.41 -11.17 -15.80
CA PRO A 145 8.75 -11.80 -16.95
C PRO A 145 8.89 -13.33 -16.98
N ASP A 146 10.06 -13.82 -16.61
CA ASP A 146 10.41 -15.24 -16.56
C ASP A 146 9.71 -16.02 -15.43
N LYS A 147 9.18 -15.32 -14.41
CA LYS A 147 8.53 -15.90 -13.22
C LYS A 147 7.05 -15.57 -13.11
N GLY A 148 6.53 -14.73 -14.00
CA GLY A 148 5.12 -14.34 -14.03
C GLY A 148 4.68 -13.48 -12.85
N TYR A 149 3.37 -13.32 -12.69
CA TYR A 149 2.75 -12.38 -11.76
C TYR A 149 2.98 -12.67 -10.27
N LEU A 150 3.31 -13.90 -9.87
CA LEU A 150 3.64 -14.21 -8.47
C LEU A 150 5.13 -13.98 -8.16
N SER A 151 5.70 -12.94 -8.73
CA SER A 151 7.08 -12.52 -8.48
C SER A 151 7.14 -11.01 -8.28
N ASN A 152 8.18 -10.52 -7.64
CA ASN A 152 8.47 -9.11 -7.52
C ASN A 152 9.82 -8.80 -8.16
N ARG A 153 9.93 -7.65 -8.81
CA ARG A 153 11.19 -6.99 -9.14
C ARG A 153 11.21 -5.59 -8.57
N THR A 154 12.38 -5.03 -8.41
CA THR A 154 12.55 -3.60 -8.18
C THR A 154 12.26 -2.85 -9.48
N PRO A 155 11.39 -1.82 -9.49
CA PRO A 155 11.27 -0.95 -10.64
C PRO A 155 12.57 -0.17 -10.84
N GLY A 156 12.91 0.15 -12.09
CA GLY A 156 14.02 1.06 -12.40
C GLY A 156 13.72 2.49 -11.98
N ASP A 157 14.76 3.32 -11.86
CA ASP A 157 14.60 4.70 -11.37
C ASP A 157 13.67 5.53 -12.28
N GLU A 158 13.75 5.36 -13.60
CA GLU A 158 12.86 6.02 -14.56
C GLU A 158 11.43 5.52 -14.45
N GLU A 159 11.21 4.20 -14.22
CA GLU A 159 9.88 3.64 -14.02
C GLU A 159 9.19 4.22 -12.79
N VAL A 160 9.95 4.38 -11.72
CA VAL A 160 9.38 4.90 -10.46
C VAL A 160 8.86 6.32 -10.65
N LEU A 161 9.53 7.15 -11.44
CA LEU A 161 9.10 8.51 -11.76
C LEU A 161 7.75 8.55 -12.48
N LEU A 162 7.36 7.49 -13.19
CA LEU A 162 6.03 7.38 -13.81
C LEU A 162 4.89 7.33 -12.77
N GLY A 163 5.19 7.00 -11.52
CA GLY A 163 4.25 7.08 -10.41
C GLY A 163 4.05 8.49 -9.83
N GLU A 164 4.92 9.45 -10.16
CA GLU A 164 4.87 10.81 -9.61
C GLU A 164 3.52 11.52 -9.80
N PRO A 165 2.87 11.53 -10.99
CA PRO A 165 1.57 12.16 -11.16
C PRO A 165 0.50 11.58 -10.23
N VAL A 166 0.54 10.27 -9.98
CA VAL A 166 -0.38 9.58 -9.06
C VAL A 166 -0.11 10.02 -7.62
N LEU A 167 1.16 10.08 -7.20
CA LEU A 167 1.54 10.52 -5.86
C LEU A 167 1.14 11.99 -5.62
N ARG A 168 1.38 12.87 -6.59
CA ARG A 168 0.97 14.29 -6.48
C ARG A 168 -0.55 14.43 -6.37
N ALA A 169 -1.32 13.65 -7.14
CA ALA A 169 -2.78 13.63 -7.03
C ALA A 169 -3.25 13.09 -5.66
N LEU A 170 -2.55 12.11 -5.09
CA LEU A 170 -2.80 11.62 -3.74
C LEU A 170 -2.52 12.71 -2.69
N MET A 171 -1.38 13.39 -2.78
CA MET A 171 -1.03 14.48 -1.86
C MET A 171 -2.03 15.65 -1.94
N ALA A 172 -2.52 15.96 -3.13
CA ALA A 172 -3.58 16.96 -3.30
C ALA A 172 -4.93 16.50 -2.70
N TYR A 173 -5.21 15.21 -2.75
CA TYR A 173 -6.43 14.61 -2.16
C TYR A 173 -6.46 14.72 -0.63
N VAL A 174 -5.29 14.61 0.02
CA VAL A 174 -5.12 14.73 1.48
C VAL A 174 -4.18 15.88 1.81
N SER A 175 -4.56 17.07 1.38
CA SER A 175 -3.73 18.28 1.54
C SER A 175 -3.28 18.47 2.98
N GLY A 176 -1.97 18.72 3.17
CA GLY A 176 -1.35 18.90 4.48
C GLY A 176 -0.89 17.60 5.16
N ALA A 177 -1.15 16.42 4.60
CA ALA A 177 -0.60 15.19 5.14
C ALA A 177 0.92 15.14 5.01
N ARG A 178 1.61 14.70 6.07
CA ARG A 178 3.06 14.49 6.05
C ARG A 178 3.37 13.17 5.32
N VAL A 179 4.34 13.22 4.41
CA VAL A 179 4.86 12.01 3.78
C VAL A 179 6.01 11.44 4.61
N LEU A 180 5.98 10.14 4.88
CA LEU A 180 7.05 9.38 5.53
C LEU A 180 7.50 8.29 4.57
N ALA A 181 8.78 8.25 4.25
CA ALA A 181 9.34 7.23 3.36
C ALA A 181 9.59 5.92 4.12
N VAL A 182 9.15 4.80 3.58
CA VAL A 182 9.43 3.46 4.10
C VAL A 182 10.59 2.85 3.31
N GLY A 183 11.80 2.99 3.84
CA GLY A 183 13.05 2.57 3.21
C GLY A 183 13.75 3.70 2.45
N GLN A 184 15.05 3.49 2.18
CA GLN A 184 15.91 4.50 1.55
C GLN A 184 15.53 4.79 0.09
N LYS A 185 15.05 3.77 -0.64
CA LYS A 185 14.66 3.96 -2.04
C LYS A 185 13.46 4.91 -2.16
N SER A 186 12.44 4.75 -1.30
CA SER A 186 11.30 5.67 -1.26
C SER A 186 11.74 7.08 -0.87
N ALA A 187 12.70 7.21 0.05
CA ALA A 187 13.25 8.51 0.45
C ALA A 187 14.01 9.18 -0.71
N ALA A 188 14.87 8.44 -1.41
CA ALA A 188 15.61 8.95 -2.57
C ALA A 188 14.65 9.41 -3.70
N LEU A 189 13.60 8.64 -3.94
CA LEU A 189 12.59 9.01 -4.91
C LEU A 189 11.86 10.31 -4.55
N LEU A 190 11.40 10.43 -3.30
CA LEU A 190 10.78 11.66 -2.83
C LEU A 190 11.71 12.85 -2.98
N ALA A 191 12.99 12.67 -2.67
CA ALA A 191 14.02 13.70 -2.86
C ALA A 191 14.16 14.11 -4.34
N ALA A 192 14.14 13.15 -5.27
CA ALA A 192 14.17 13.41 -6.72
C ALA A 192 12.92 14.19 -7.20
N MET A 193 11.78 14.02 -6.52
CA MET A 193 10.54 14.79 -6.76
C MET A 193 10.53 16.16 -6.03
N GLY A 194 11.61 16.55 -5.34
CA GLY A 194 11.69 17.75 -4.52
C GLY A 194 10.89 17.67 -3.21
N ILE A 195 10.54 16.47 -2.76
CA ILE A 195 9.76 16.25 -1.54
C ILE A 195 10.68 15.79 -0.42
N THR A 196 10.86 16.61 0.62
CA THR A 196 11.60 16.21 1.82
C THR A 196 10.72 15.36 2.73
N ALA A 197 11.13 14.12 3.02
CA ALA A 197 10.40 13.22 3.89
C ALA A 197 11.34 12.46 4.84
N PRO A 198 10.97 12.31 6.13
CA PRO A 198 11.70 11.42 7.03
C PRO A 198 11.69 9.99 6.51
N ALA A 199 12.86 9.34 6.53
CA ALA A 199 13.01 7.95 6.16
C ALA A 199 12.90 7.03 7.38
N LEU A 200 11.97 6.08 7.30
CA LEU A 200 11.85 4.97 8.23
C LEU A 200 12.63 3.77 7.72
N ARG A 201 13.22 2.97 8.61
CA ARG A 201 13.80 1.68 8.22
C ARG A 201 12.73 0.79 7.61
N HIS A 202 13.00 0.21 6.43
CA HIS A 202 12.06 -0.73 5.81
C HIS A 202 11.86 -1.95 6.75
N PRO A 203 10.61 -2.46 6.93
CA PRO A 203 10.33 -3.58 7.84
C PRO A 203 11.01 -4.90 7.48
N ALA A 204 11.30 -5.14 6.20
CA ALA A 204 11.95 -6.36 5.74
C ALA A 204 13.41 -6.49 6.26
N ASN A 205 13.96 -7.68 6.13
CA ASN A 205 15.36 -8.00 6.44
C ASN A 205 15.76 -7.58 7.87
N GLY A 206 14.97 -7.99 8.85
CA GLY A 206 15.21 -7.70 10.28
C GLY A 206 14.89 -6.27 10.70
N GLY A 207 14.33 -5.43 9.81
CA GLY A 207 14.07 -4.03 10.09
C GLY A 207 12.81 -3.73 10.92
N ALA A 208 12.01 -4.74 11.26
CA ALA A 208 10.70 -4.56 11.90
C ALA A 208 10.74 -3.80 13.24
N GLY A 209 11.70 -4.12 14.12
CA GLY A 209 11.86 -3.44 15.41
C GLY A 209 12.23 -1.97 15.24
N MET A 210 13.18 -1.68 14.36
CA MET A 210 13.62 -0.32 14.08
C MET A 210 12.51 0.52 13.41
N PHE A 211 11.76 -0.07 12.46
CA PHE A 211 10.59 0.57 11.87
C PHE A 211 9.58 1.00 12.95
N ARG A 212 9.19 0.07 13.85
CA ARG A 212 8.25 0.38 14.94
C ARG A 212 8.74 1.52 15.83
N ALA A 213 10.01 1.48 16.26
CA ALA A 213 10.59 2.49 17.13
C ALA A 213 10.60 3.90 16.47
N GLN A 214 11.05 3.97 15.21
CA GLN A 214 11.09 5.22 14.45
C GLN A 214 9.68 5.76 14.17
N PHE A 215 8.75 4.89 13.76
CA PHE A 215 7.37 5.27 13.51
C PHE A 215 6.70 5.80 14.79
N ALA A 216 6.87 5.11 15.93
CA ALA A 216 6.38 5.56 17.22
C ALA A 216 6.92 6.95 17.60
N GLN A 217 8.22 7.19 17.39
CA GLN A 217 8.85 8.49 17.68
C GLN A 217 8.25 9.62 16.86
N ILE A 218 8.03 9.39 15.55
CA ILE A 218 7.46 10.40 14.65
C ILE A 218 6.00 10.69 15.00
N MET A 219 5.20 9.67 15.28
CA MET A 219 3.79 9.82 15.60
C MET A 219 3.59 10.52 16.96
N LYS A 220 4.48 10.28 17.96
CA LYS A 220 4.46 11.01 19.24
C LYS A 220 4.79 12.48 19.08
N LYS A 221 5.78 12.85 18.26
CA LYS A 221 6.15 14.24 17.98
C LYS A 221 5.00 15.00 17.31
N GLY A 222 4.28 14.37 16.39
CA GLY A 222 3.13 14.99 15.71
C GLY A 222 1.97 15.34 16.66
N ARG A 223 1.75 14.55 17.71
CA ARG A 223 0.70 14.83 18.72
C ARG A 223 1.02 16.05 19.62
N LYS A 224 2.30 16.41 19.77
CA LYS A 224 2.71 17.58 20.60
C LYS A 224 2.56 18.92 19.89
N VAL A 225 2.50 18.94 18.57
CA VAL A 225 2.38 20.19 17.77
C VAL A 225 0.91 20.60 17.58
N LEU A 226 -0.03 19.69 17.85
CA LEU A 226 -1.47 19.91 17.70
C LEU A 226 -2.19 20.21 19.03
N ARG A 227 -1.44 20.44 20.11
CA ARG A 227 -1.92 20.94 21.41
C ARG A 227 -1.36 22.34 21.67
#